data_aa46d8d7d0054cd0990b70b2344863bc
#
_entry.id   aa46d8d7d0054cd0990b70b2344863bc
#
_cell.length_a   1.000
_cell.length_b   1.000
_cell.length_c   1.000
_cell.angle_alpha   90.00
_cell.angle_beta   90.00
_cell.angle_gamma   90.00
#
_symmetry.space_group_name_H-M   'P 1'
#
loop_
_entity.id
_entity.type
_entity.pdbx_description
1 polymer ?
#
loop_
_entity_poly.entity_id
_entity_poly.type
_entity_poly.pdbx_seq_one_letter_code
_entity_poly.pdbx_strand_id
1 'polypeptide(L)'
;MNPFRIHTGLVAPMDRENVDTDAIIPKQFLKSIKRSGFGPNLFDEWRYLDHGEPGQDPATRRPNPDFVLNRPRYKGASVLLARKNFGCGSSREHAPWALDQFGFRALIAPSYADIFFNNCFKNGLLPIQLPDEQVSKLFDDAAAFVGYSLTIDLEQQIVIKPDGSTLPFDVLPFRKYCLLGGFDDIGLTLRHVDKIRAFETERLLTKPWLAHSL
;
A
#
# COMPACT_ATOMS: atom_id res chain seq x y z
N MET A 1 2.64 5.50 -11.02
CA MET A 1 2.38 5.71 -9.57
C MET A 1 2.95 7.04 -9.08
N ASN A 2 2.55 7.55 -7.90
CA ASN A 2 3.13 8.78 -7.36
C ASN A 2 4.52 8.53 -6.77
N PRO A 3 5.52 9.40 -7.04
CA PRO A 3 6.83 9.29 -6.43
C PRO A 3 6.75 9.31 -4.89
N PHE A 4 7.62 8.53 -4.25
CA PHE A 4 7.78 8.52 -2.80
C PHE A 4 9.20 8.99 -2.47
N ARG A 5 9.33 10.12 -1.78
CA ARG A 5 10.63 10.65 -1.31
C ARG A 5 10.63 10.78 0.20
N ILE A 6 9.95 11.79 0.69
CA ILE A 6 9.73 12.04 2.13
C ILE A 6 8.23 12.09 2.35
N HIS A 7 7.76 11.39 3.37
CA HIS A 7 6.36 11.38 3.76
C HIS A 7 6.24 11.50 5.27
N THR A 8 5.49 12.50 5.72
CA THR A 8 5.10 12.63 7.14
C THR A 8 3.63 12.30 7.26
N GLY A 9 3.29 11.34 8.11
CA GLY A 9 1.93 10.86 8.25
C GLY A 9 1.55 10.42 9.64
N LEU A 10 0.28 10.62 9.97
CA LEU A 10 -0.34 10.09 11.19
C LEU A 10 -0.31 8.56 11.16
N VAL A 11 0.03 7.95 12.28
CA VAL A 11 0.11 6.50 12.43
C VAL A 11 -1.21 5.92 12.90
N ALA A 12 -1.73 4.91 12.18
CA ALA A 12 -2.83 4.08 12.63
C ALA A 12 -2.31 2.71 13.11
N PRO A 13 -2.47 2.36 14.40
CA PRO A 13 -1.99 1.09 14.94
C PRO A 13 -3.00 -0.04 14.71
N MET A 14 -2.73 -0.94 13.78
CA MET A 14 -3.46 -2.18 13.56
C MET A 14 -2.80 -3.30 14.37
N ASP A 15 -3.16 -3.40 15.65
CA ASP A 15 -2.55 -4.37 16.58
C ASP A 15 -3.09 -5.78 16.36
N ARG A 16 -2.81 -6.33 15.17
CA ARG A 16 -3.20 -7.68 14.74
C ARG A 16 -2.08 -8.34 13.96
N GLU A 17 -1.82 -9.60 14.28
CA GLU A 17 -0.96 -10.49 13.51
C GLU A 17 -1.76 -11.21 12.42
N ASN A 18 -1.06 -11.73 11.41
CA ASN A 18 -1.65 -12.57 10.37
C ASN A 18 -2.86 -11.92 9.67
N VAL A 19 -2.80 -10.61 9.47
CA VAL A 19 -3.82 -9.89 8.70
C VAL A 19 -3.75 -10.36 7.26
N ASP A 20 -4.74 -11.12 6.83
CA ASP A 20 -4.78 -11.69 5.50
C ASP A 20 -5.39 -10.75 4.45
N THR A 21 -5.23 -11.10 3.19
CA THR A 21 -5.74 -10.29 2.08
C THR A 21 -7.26 -10.28 1.98
N ASP A 22 -7.97 -11.28 2.54
CA ASP A 22 -9.43 -11.28 2.62
C ASP A 22 -9.94 -10.31 3.69
N ALA A 23 -9.22 -10.16 4.80
CA ALA A 23 -9.50 -9.12 5.78
C ALA A 23 -9.20 -7.72 5.24
N ILE A 24 -8.11 -7.54 4.46
CA ILE A 24 -7.77 -6.24 3.86
C ILE A 24 -8.82 -5.83 2.83
N ILE A 25 -9.22 -6.72 1.93
CA ILE A 25 -10.26 -6.50 0.92
C ILE A 25 -11.06 -7.79 0.71
N PRO A 26 -12.32 -7.87 1.21
CA PRO A 26 -13.16 -9.05 1.09
C PRO A 26 -13.48 -9.41 -0.37
N LYS A 27 -13.63 -10.73 -0.59
CA LYS A 27 -13.75 -11.33 -1.93
C LYS A 27 -14.90 -10.78 -2.77
N GLN A 28 -16.01 -10.35 -2.16
CA GLN A 28 -17.16 -9.81 -2.89
C GLN A 28 -16.80 -8.56 -3.71
N PHE A 29 -15.81 -7.76 -3.26
CA PHE A 29 -15.36 -6.55 -3.94
C PHE A 29 -14.37 -6.81 -5.09
N LEU A 30 -13.87 -8.05 -5.25
CA LEU A 30 -12.88 -8.40 -6.28
C LEU A 30 -13.48 -8.59 -7.68
N LYS A 31 -14.78 -8.53 -7.81
CA LYS A 31 -15.48 -8.68 -9.10
C LYS A 31 -15.31 -7.49 -10.05
N SER A 32 -14.79 -6.37 -9.55
CA SER A 32 -14.57 -5.17 -10.36
C SER A 32 -13.35 -5.37 -11.28
N ILE A 33 -13.53 -5.06 -12.57
CA ILE A 33 -12.44 -4.98 -13.56
C ILE A 33 -11.65 -3.66 -13.47
N LYS A 34 -12.14 -2.69 -12.69
CA LYS A 34 -11.47 -1.39 -12.48
C LYS A 34 -10.35 -1.54 -11.48
N ARG A 35 -9.31 -0.70 -11.60
CA ARG A 35 -8.23 -0.59 -10.62
C ARG A 35 -8.48 0.48 -9.54
N SER A 36 -9.68 1.02 -9.46
CA SER A 36 -10.06 2.10 -8.54
C SER A 36 -11.40 1.83 -7.88
N GLY A 37 -11.65 2.49 -6.72
CA GLY A 37 -12.88 2.34 -5.95
C GLY A 37 -12.77 1.33 -4.80
N PHE A 38 -11.57 0.86 -4.45
CA PHE A 38 -11.37 -0.13 -3.39
C PHE A 38 -11.15 0.49 -1.99
N GLY A 39 -10.69 1.73 -1.91
CA GLY A 39 -10.42 2.41 -0.63
C GLY A 39 -11.60 2.39 0.35
N PRO A 40 -12.83 2.70 -0.05
CA PRO A 40 -14.01 2.61 0.82
C PRO A 40 -14.24 1.22 1.42
N ASN A 41 -13.81 0.16 0.75
CA ASN A 41 -14.02 -1.23 1.15
C ASN A 41 -12.79 -1.83 1.91
N LEU A 42 -11.79 -1.00 2.21
CA LEU A 42 -10.64 -1.41 3.01
C LEU A 42 -11.10 -1.91 4.38
N PHE A 43 -10.68 -3.12 4.78
CA PHE A 43 -11.08 -3.78 6.03
C PHE A 43 -12.59 -3.80 6.26
N ASP A 44 -13.39 -3.99 5.22
CA ASP A 44 -14.84 -3.83 5.24
C ASP A 44 -15.51 -4.58 6.40
N GLU A 45 -15.19 -5.86 6.58
CA GLU A 45 -15.78 -6.71 7.63
C GLU A 45 -15.41 -6.27 9.07
N TRP A 46 -14.33 -5.51 9.23
CA TRP A 46 -13.92 -4.98 10.52
C TRP A 46 -14.36 -3.54 10.75
N ARG A 47 -14.44 -2.76 9.65
CA ARG A 47 -14.82 -1.36 9.71
C ARG A 47 -16.31 -1.13 9.87
N TYR A 48 -17.14 -2.07 9.45
CA TYR A 48 -18.59 -1.93 9.48
C TYR A 48 -19.25 -3.06 10.27
N LEU A 49 -20.41 -2.76 10.86
CA LEU A 49 -21.24 -3.70 11.63
C LEU A 49 -22.23 -4.46 10.73
N ASP A 50 -22.38 -4.02 9.47
CA ASP A 50 -23.23 -4.63 8.46
C ASP A 50 -22.37 -5.20 7.33
N HIS A 51 -22.91 -6.20 6.62
CA HIS A 51 -22.22 -6.79 5.47
C HIS A 51 -22.19 -5.82 4.30
N GLY A 52 -21.03 -5.67 3.64
CA GLY A 52 -20.83 -4.80 2.50
C GLY A 52 -21.09 -5.47 1.17
N GLU A 53 -21.78 -4.74 0.28
CA GLU A 53 -22.04 -5.18 -1.09
C GLU A 53 -21.36 -4.25 -2.11
N PRO A 54 -20.93 -4.79 -3.27
CA PRO A 54 -20.39 -3.97 -4.35
C PRO A 54 -21.34 -2.86 -4.78
N GLY A 55 -20.83 -1.62 -4.84
CA GLY A 55 -21.64 -0.45 -5.24
C GLY A 55 -22.47 0.17 -4.13
N GLN A 56 -22.46 -0.38 -2.93
CA GLN A 56 -23.12 0.23 -1.78
C GLN A 56 -22.44 1.54 -1.40
N ASP A 57 -23.23 2.59 -1.13
CA ASP A 57 -22.70 3.86 -0.64
C ASP A 57 -22.16 3.70 0.78
N PRO A 58 -20.85 3.97 1.02
CA PRO A 58 -20.26 3.88 2.36
C PRO A 58 -20.95 4.77 3.41
N ALA A 59 -21.59 5.88 2.99
CA ALA A 59 -22.30 6.77 3.89
C ALA A 59 -23.55 6.14 4.51
N THR A 60 -24.10 5.08 3.88
CA THR A 60 -25.26 4.34 4.39
C THR A 60 -24.89 3.20 5.34
N ARG A 61 -23.58 2.92 5.47
CA ARG A 61 -23.06 1.81 6.28
C ARG A 61 -23.01 2.20 7.76
N ARG A 62 -23.06 1.20 8.63
CA ARG A 62 -22.93 1.36 10.09
C ARG A 62 -21.46 1.17 10.52
N PRO A 63 -20.70 2.26 10.78
CA PRO A 63 -19.32 2.14 11.19
C PRO A 63 -19.18 1.39 12.52
N ASN A 64 -18.18 0.51 12.61
CA ASN A 64 -17.79 -0.12 13.86
C ASN A 64 -16.93 0.86 14.69
N PRO A 65 -17.41 1.40 15.82
CA PRO A 65 -16.67 2.41 16.60
C PRO A 65 -15.40 1.84 17.25
N ASP A 66 -15.34 0.53 17.44
CA ASP A 66 -14.21 -0.14 18.08
C ASP A 66 -13.04 -0.37 17.11
N PHE A 67 -13.30 -0.30 15.81
CA PHE A 67 -12.25 -0.50 14.83
C PHE A 67 -11.34 0.72 14.72
N VAL A 68 -10.03 0.49 14.74
CA VAL A 68 -9.01 1.55 14.85
C VAL A 68 -9.16 2.67 13.80
N LEU A 69 -9.41 2.32 12.52
CA LEU A 69 -9.51 3.32 11.44
C LEU A 69 -10.79 4.16 11.49
N ASN A 70 -11.79 3.76 12.28
CA ASN A 70 -13.02 4.52 12.47
C ASN A 70 -12.93 5.50 13.66
N ARG A 71 -11.89 5.37 14.49
CA ARG A 71 -11.68 6.26 15.63
C ARG A 71 -11.23 7.65 15.17
N PRO A 72 -11.87 8.74 15.66
CA PRO A 72 -11.56 10.10 15.20
C PRO A 72 -10.08 10.47 15.30
N ARG A 73 -9.36 9.94 16.32
CA ARG A 73 -7.93 10.22 16.54
C ARG A 73 -7.02 9.72 15.41
N TYR A 74 -7.48 8.77 14.56
CA TYR A 74 -6.72 8.21 13.45
C TYR A 74 -7.27 8.62 12.07
N LYS A 75 -8.22 9.55 12.05
CA LYS A 75 -8.76 10.07 10.79
C LYS A 75 -7.66 10.73 9.96
N GLY A 76 -7.53 10.29 8.70
CA GLY A 76 -6.49 10.79 7.79
C GLY A 76 -5.12 10.15 8.01
N ALA A 77 -5.04 9.07 8.78
CA ALA A 77 -3.78 8.32 8.92
C ALA A 77 -3.29 7.82 7.56
N SER A 78 -1.98 7.97 7.33
CA SER A 78 -1.32 7.58 6.10
C SER A 78 -0.10 6.66 6.30
N VAL A 79 0.19 6.32 7.57
CA VAL A 79 1.14 5.28 7.96
C VAL A 79 0.37 4.20 8.74
N LEU A 80 0.37 2.97 8.25
CA LEU A 80 -0.24 1.83 8.94
C LEU A 80 0.85 1.07 9.69
N LEU A 81 0.68 0.93 10.99
CA LEU A 81 1.51 0.08 11.84
C LEU A 81 0.79 -1.25 12.04
N ALA A 82 1.44 -2.37 11.76
CA ALA A 82 0.87 -3.70 11.87
C ALA A 82 1.82 -4.68 12.58
N ARG A 83 1.28 -5.84 12.99
CA ARG A 83 2.07 -6.94 13.54
C ARG A 83 2.58 -7.85 12.41
N LYS A 84 3.26 -8.94 12.79
CA LYS A 84 3.91 -9.89 11.87
C LYS A 84 2.95 -10.53 10.87
N ASN A 85 3.53 -10.97 9.75
CA ASN A 85 2.87 -11.72 8.69
C ASN A 85 1.68 -10.95 8.06
N PHE A 86 1.85 -9.64 7.87
CA PHE A 86 0.81 -8.80 7.26
C PHE A 86 0.66 -9.09 5.77
N GLY A 87 -0.57 -9.15 5.28
CA GLY A 87 -0.89 -9.43 3.88
C GLY A 87 -0.76 -10.90 3.49
N CYS A 88 -0.86 -11.82 4.45
CA CYS A 88 -0.88 -13.26 4.20
C CYS A 88 -2.13 -13.70 3.42
N GLY A 89 -2.22 -15.00 3.09
CA GLY A 89 -3.34 -15.56 2.34
C GLY A 89 -3.16 -15.47 0.83
N SER A 90 -4.25 -15.17 0.12
CA SER A 90 -4.26 -15.20 -1.34
C SER A 90 -3.48 -14.06 -1.99
N SER A 91 -2.83 -14.36 -3.13
CA SER A 91 -2.13 -13.36 -3.92
C SER A 91 -3.11 -12.39 -4.60
N ARG A 92 -3.36 -11.23 -3.98
CA ARG A 92 -4.31 -10.24 -4.49
C ARG A 92 -3.69 -8.86 -4.57
N GLU A 93 -3.62 -8.33 -5.76
CA GLU A 93 -3.16 -6.95 -6.00
C GLU A 93 -4.15 -5.89 -5.50
N HIS A 94 -5.43 -6.27 -5.34
CA HIS A 94 -6.48 -5.43 -4.78
C HIS A 94 -6.21 -4.97 -3.33
N ALA A 95 -5.48 -5.78 -2.55
CA ALA A 95 -5.16 -5.41 -1.16
C ALA A 95 -4.25 -4.16 -1.09
N PRO A 96 -3.11 -4.07 -1.80
CA PRO A 96 -2.36 -2.82 -1.92
C PRO A 96 -3.17 -1.67 -2.52
N TRP A 97 -4.03 -1.92 -3.53
CA TRP A 97 -4.89 -0.86 -4.09
C TRP A 97 -5.86 -0.29 -3.05
N ALA A 98 -6.49 -1.15 -2.25
CA ALA A 98 -7.40 -0.71 -1.20
C ALA A 98 -6.69 0.16 -0.15
N LEU A 99 -5.47 -0.22 0.24
CA LEU A 99 -4.64 0.54 1.20
C LEU A 99 -4.23 1.90 0.63
N ASP A 100 -3.70 1.94 -0.60
CA ASP A 100 -3.29 3.19 -1.26
C ASP A 100 -4.48 4.13 -1.46
N GLN A 101 -5.61 3.62 -1.97
CA GLN A 101 -6.81 4.42 -2.22
C GLN A 101 -7.52 4.88 -0.94
N PHE A 102 -7.30 4.21 0.18
CA PHE A 102 -7.74 4.69 1.49
C PHE A 102 -6.89 5.87 1.99
N GLY A 103 -5.65 5.98 1.51
CA GLY A 103 -4.73 7.06 1.82
C GLY A 103 -3.43 6.63 2.51
N PHE A 104 -3.20 5.33 2.69
CA PHE A 104 -1.93 4.86 3.20
C PHE A 104 -0.82 5.03 2.17
N ARG A 105 0.34 5.52 2.63
CA ARG A 105 1.55 5.69 1.82
C ARG A 105 2.65 4.74 2.26
N ALA A 106 2.68 4.39 3.54
CA ALA A 106 3.64 3.46 4.10
C ALA A 106 2.99 2.49 5.09
N LEU A 107 3.54 1.30 5.14
CA LEU A 107 3.19 0.25 6.09
C LEU A 107 4.44 -0.08 6.90
N ILE A 108 4.31 -0.30 8.20
CA ILE A 108 5.42 -0.72 9.08
C ILE A 108 4.99 -1.98 9.81
N ALA A 109 5.75 -3.05 9.66
CA ALA A 109 5.48 -4.33 10.32
C ALA A 109 6.77 -5.14 10.53
N PRO A 110 6.80 -6.12 11.44
CA PRO A 110 7.95 -7.01 11.61
C PRO A 110 8.16 -7.94 10.40
N SER A 111 7.08 -8.34 9.72
CA SER A 111 7.16 -9.16 8.51
C SER A 111 5.89 -9.05 7.67
N TYR A 112 6.02 -9.39 6.41
CA TYR A 112 4.96 -9.41 5.40
C TYR A 112 4.96 -10.74 4.66
N ALA A 113 3.83 -11.12 4.07
CA ALA A 113 3.82 -12.16 3.06
C ALA A 113 4.52 -11.67 1.78
N ASP A 114 5.35 -12.53 1.17
CA ASP A 114 6.24 -12.17 0.05
C ASP A 114 5.52 -11.53 -1.13
N ILE A 115 4.39 -12.11 -1.54
CA ILE A 115 3.64 -11.61 -2.69
C ILE A 115 3.02 -10.25 -2.39
N PHE A 116 2.43 -10.07 -1.20
CA PHE A 116 1.88 -8.79 -0.77
C PHE A 116 2.96 -7.71 -0.72
N PHE A 117 4.12 -8.04 -0.12
CA PHE A 117 5.28 -7.15 -0.03
C PHE A 117 5.73 -6.65 -1.41
N ASN A 118 5.84 -7.58 -2.37
CA ASN A 118 6.21 -7.24 -3.75
C ASN A 118 5.14 -6.38 -4.44
N ASN A 119 3.86 -6.69 -4.24
CA ASN A 119 2.76 -5.93 -4.84
C ASN A 119 2.66 -4.51 -4.28
N CYS A 120 3.01 -4.28 -3.02
CA CYS A 120 3.09 -2.93 -2.45
C CYS A 120 4.03 -2.03 -3.25
N PHE A 121 5.25 -2.46 -3.51
CA PHE A 121 6.23 -1.68 -4.29
C PHE A 121 5.74 -1.36 -5.71
N LYS A 122 5.09 -2.32 -6.38
CA LYS A 122 4.54 -2.13 -7.73
C LYS A 122 3.43 -1.08 -7.78
N ASN A 123 2.76 -0.84 -6.66
CA ASN A 123 1.64 0.08 -6.54
C ASN A 123 1.98 1.40 -5.82
N GLY A 124 3.27 1.65 -5.51
CA GLY A 124 3.71 2.91 -4.91
C GLY A 124 3.51 3.01 -3.41
N LEU A 125 3.17 1.89 -2.76
CA LEU A 125 3.07 1.76 -1.32
C LEU A 125 4.41 1.25 -0.76
N LEU A 126 4.95 1.91 0.26
CA LEU A 126 6.23 1.54 0.87
C LEU A 126 6.02 0.61 2.08
N PRO A 127 6.24 -0.71 1.96
CA PRO A 127 6.28 -1.61 3.10
C PRO A 127 7.68 -1.55 3.76
N ILE A 128 7.72 -1.18 5.03
CA ILE A 128 8.93 -1.08 5.85
C ILE A 128 8.93 -2.24 6.83
N GLN A 129 10.02 -2.98 6.85
CA GLN A 129 10.25 -4.06 7.81
C GLN A 129 11.18 -3.57 8.91
N LEU A 130 10.73 -3.65 10.17
CA LEU A 130 11.51 -3.31 11.35
C LEU A 130 11.50 -4.48 12.35
N PRO A 131 12.51 -4.61 13.21
CA PRO A 131 12.49 -5.58 14.30
C PRO A 131 11.24 -5.47 15.17
N ASP A 132 10.73 -6.60 15.66
CA ASP A 132 9.49 -6.67 16.43
C ASP A 132 9.48 -5.78 17.68
N GLU A 133 10.63 -5.66 18.35
CA GLU A 133 10.80 -4.76 19.50
C GLU A 133 10.61 -3.29 19.13
N GLN A 134 11.12 -2.88 17.95
CA GLN A 134 10.97 -1.50 17.49
C GLN A 134 9.52 -1.22 17.10
N VAL A 135 8.87 -2.18 16.42
CA VAL A 135 7.44 -2.09 16.08
C VAL A 135 6.59 -2.01 17.34
N SER A 136 6.88 -2.81 18.37
CA SER A 136 6.16 -2.78 19.64
C SER A 136 6.29 -1.43 20.35
N LYS A 137 7.48 -0.82 20.36
CA LYS A 137 7.66 0.56 20.87
C LYS A 137 6.86 1.60 20.09
N LEU A 138 6.77 1.45 18.76
CA LEU A 138 5.94 2.34 17.95
C LEU A 138 4.44 2.18 18.27
N PHE A 139 3.96 0.98 18.61
CA PHE A 139 2.59 0.77 19.10
C PHE A 139 2.36 1.50 20.43
N ASP A 140 3.29 1.38 21.38
CA ASP A 140 3.21 2.07 22.67
C ASP A 140 3.19 3.59 22.49
N ASP A 141 4.09 4.13 21.66
CA ASP A 141 4.14 5.56 21.33
C ASP A 141 2.82 6.03 20.69
N ALA A 142 2.29 5.30 19.70
CA ALA A 142 1.05 5.64 19.01
C ALA A 142 -0.20 5.53 19.92
N ALA A 143 -0.15 4.69 20.95
CA ALA A 143 -1.20 4.60 21.97
C ALA A 143 -1.12 5.77 22.95
N ALA A 144 0.08 6.11 23.41
CA ALA A 144 0.33 7.15 24.41
C ALA A 144 0.07 8.56 23.87
N PHE A 145 0.46 8.85 22.61
CA PHE A 145 0.40 10.20 22.06
C PHE A 145 -0.70 10.35 21.01
N VAL A 146 -1.62 11.31 21.23
CA VAL A 146 -2.62 11.69 20.23
C VAL A 146 -1.92 12.45 19.10
N GLY A 147 -2.21 12.08 17.84
CA GLY A 147 -1.57 12.71 16.68
C GLY A 147 -0.16 12.20 16.40
N TYR A 148 0.23 11.05 16.97
CA TYR A 148 1.55 10.46 16.73
C TYR A 148 1.80 10.26 15.25
N SER A 149 2.82 10.93 14.73
CA SER A 149 3.16 10.93 13.31
C SER A 149 4.62 10.55 13.11
N LEU A 150 4.90 9.88 12.01
CA LEU A 150 6.25 9.49 11.62
C LEU A 150 6.62 10.19 10.32
N THR A 151 7.88 10.59 10.19
CA THR A 151 8.45 11.04 8.92
C THR A 151 9.31 9.93 8.34
N ILE A 152 9.03 9.54 7.12
CA ILE A 152 9.71 8.46 6.41
C ILE A 152 10.50 9.08 5.28
N ASP A 153 11.83 8.97 5.34
CA ASP A 153 12.75 9.40 4.29
C ASP A 153 13.27 8.17 3.55
N LEU A 154 12.80 7.99 2.31
CA LEU A 154 13.20 6.87 1.47
C LEU A 154 14.63 7.05 0.91
N GLU A 155 15.08 8.28 0.71
CA GLU A 155 16.45 8.52 0.20
C GLU A 155 17.49 8.11 1.24
N GLN A 156 17.23 8.45 2.51
CA GLN A 156 18.10 8.06 3.63
C GLN A 156 17.77 6.67 4.19
N GLN A 157 16.61 6.11 3.85
CA GLN A 157 16.08 4.84 4.39
C GLN A 157 15.98 4.87 5.92
N ILE A 158 15.34 5.91 6.45
CA ILE A 158 15.08 6.09 7.87
C ILE A 158 13.62 6.44 8.14
N VAL A 159 13.11 5.95 9.26
CA VAL A 159 11.88 6.43 9.89
C VAL A 159 12.28 7.35 11.03
N ILE A 160 11.82 8.60 11.00
CA ILE A 160 12.11 9.64 11.99
C ILE A 160 10.91 9.76 12.92
N LYS A 161 11.13 9.62 14.23
CA LYS A 161 10.12 9.79 15.27
C LYS A 161 9.97 11.26 15.67
N PRO A 162 8.88 11.64 16.37
CA PRO A 162 8.69 13.02 16.84
C PRO A 162 9.79 13.55 17.75
N ASP A 163 10.48 12.68 18.47
CA ASP A 163 11.62 13.00 19.33
C ASP A 163 12.96 13.20 18.57
N GLY A 164 12.91 13.07 17.24
CA GLY A 164 14.11 13.16 16.39
C GLY A 164 14.93 11.87 16.31
N SER A 165 14.61 10.83 17.07
CA SER A 165 15.29 9.53 16.93
C SER A 165 14.91 8.85 15.64
N THR A 166 15.82 8.03 15.10
CA THR A 166 15.67 7.40 13.78
C THR A 166 15.74 5.89 13.88
N LEU A 167 14.96 5.24 13.01
CA LEU A 167 14.96 3.78 12.82
C LEU A 167 15.35 3.51 11.36
N PRO A 168 16.53 2.90 11.11
CA PRO A 168 16.93 2.55 9.75
C PRO A 168 16.12 1.37 9.22
N PHE A 169 15.90 1.35 7.90
CA PHE A 169 15.28 0.23 7.19
C PHE A 169 15.94 -0.02 5.84
N ASP A 170 15.82 -1.24 5.34
CA ASP A 170 16.42 -1.63 4.08
C ASP A 170 15.36 -1.73 2.96
N VAL A 171 15.73 -1.18 1.80
CA VAL A 171 14.98 -1.35 0.55
C VAL A 171 15.96 -1.68 -0.57
N LEU A 172 15.66 -2.73 -1.34
CA LEU A 172 16.48 -3.10 -2.49
C LEU A 172 16.67 -1.91 -3.45
N PRO A 173 17.88 -1.66 -3.97
CA PRO A 173 18.19 -0.47 -4.78
C PRO A 173 17.23 -0.25 -5.95
N PHE A 174 16.84 -1.33 -6.64
CA PHE A 174 15.89 -1.23 -7.76
C PHE A 174 14.49 -0.79 -7.31
N ARG A 175 13.97 -1.32 -6.19
CA ARG A 175 12.68 -0.91 -5.63
C ARG A 175 12.69 0.55 -5.17
N LYS A 176 13.78 0.96 -4.51
CA LYS A 176 14.01 2.35 -4.11
C LYS A 176 13.99 3.29 -5.33
N TYR A 177 14.71 2.93 -6.38
CA TYR A 177 14.72 3.67 -7.63
C TYR A 177 13.30 3.81 -8.24
N CYS A 178 12.53 2.72 -8.30
CA CYS A 178 11.15 2.75 -8.83
C CYS A 178 10.25 3.67 -7.99
N LEU A 179 10.29 3.57 -6.65
CA LEU A 179 9.48 4.42 -5.77
C LEU A 179 9.89 5.90 -5.86
N LEU A 180 11.19 6.21 -5.85
CA LEU A 180 11.68 7.59 -5.96
C LEU A 180 11.26 8.24 -7.29
N GLY A 181 11.25 7.48 -8.38
CA GLY A 181 10.86 7.93 -9.71
C GLY A 181 9.36 7.83 -10.00
N GLY A 182 8.59 7.15 -9.14
CA GLY A 182 7.17 6.88 -9.41
C GLY A 182 6.95 5.90 -10.58
N PHE A 183 7.91 5.00 -10.84
CA PHE A 183 7.86 4.07 -11.95
C PHE A 183 7.15 2.77 -11.58
N ASP A 184 6.05 2.47 -12.25
CA ASP A 184 5.48 1.13 -12.33
C ASP A 184 6.11 0.33 -13.49
N ASP A 185 5.68 -0.91 -13.67
CA ASP A 185 6.22 -1.80 -14.73
C ASP A 185 6.03 -1.19 -16.14
N ILE A 186 4.91 -0.49 -16.36
CA ILE A 186 4.62 0.20 -17.63
C ILE A 186 5.51 1.44 -17.77
N GLY A 187 5.61 2.26 -16.73
CA GLY A 187 6.45 3.46 -16.72
C GLY A 187 7.92 3.13 -16.97
N LEU A 188 8.42 2.02 -16.44
CA LEU A 188 9.78 1.53 -16.74
C LEU A 188 9.94 1.17 -18.22
N THR A 189 8.97 0.46 -18.80
CA THR A 189 8.98 0.07 -20.22
C THR A 189 8.94 1.29 -21.13
N LEU A 190 8.09 2.27 -20.81
CA LEU A 190 7.92 3.50 -21.60
C LEU A 190 9.17 4.40 -21.63
N ARG A 191 10.13 4.20 -20.73
CA ARG A 191 11.44 4.87 -20.83
C ARG A 191 12.24 4.45 -22.08
N HIS A 192 11.85 3.36 -22.69
CA HIS A 192 12.45 2.82 -23.92
C HIS A 192 11.53 2.97 -25.15
N VAL A 193 10.58 3.92 -25.11
CA VAL A 193 9.55 4.10 -26.15
C VAL A 193 10.14 4.22 -27.56
N ASP A 194 11.27 4.92 -27.73
CA ASP A 194 11.90 5.10 -29.04
C ASP A 194 12.45 3.76 -29.60
N LYS A 195 13.04 2.91 -28.72
CA LYS A 195 13.49 1.59 -29.09
C LYS A 195 12.33 0.66 -29.44
N ILE A 196 11.23 0.76 -28.69
CA ILE A 196 10.01 0.00 -28.93
C ILE A 196 9.43 0.39 -30.30
N ARG A 197 9.27 1.67 -30.57
CA ARG A 197 8.77 2.17 -31.87
C ARG A 197 9.65 1.75 -33.06
N ALA A 198 10.97 1.83 -32.90
CA ALA A 198 11.90 1.37 -33.93
C ALA A 198 11.72 -0.12 -34.23
N PHE A 199 11.64 -0.95 -33.18
CA PHE A 199 11.40 -2.38 -33.32
C PHE A 199 10.04 -2.68 -33.97
N GLU A 200 8.97 -2.00 -33.56
CA GLU A 200 7.63 -2.18 -34.14
C GLU A 200 7.62 -1.82 -35.61
N THR A 201 8.25 -0.72 -35.99
CA THR A 201 8.35 -0.28 -37.40
C THR A 201 9.04 -1.35 -38.26
N GLU A 202 10.20 -1.84 -37.84
CA GLU A 202 10.93 -2.90 -38.54
C GLU A 202 10.11 -4.20 -38.61
N ARG A 203 9.48 -4.57 -37.49
CA ARG A 203 8.65 -5.78 -37.42
C ARG A 203 7.44 -5.73 -38.35
N LEU A 204 6.77 -4.59 -38.47
CA LEU A 204 5.61 -4.41 -39.34
C LEU A 204 6.01 -4.41 -40.84
N LEU A 205 7.20 -3.93 -41.17
CA LEU A 205 7.73 -4.06 -42.53
C LEU A 205 7.98 -5.54 -42.93
N THR A 206 8.48 -6.35 -42.00
CA THR A 206 8.77 -7.77 -42.26
C THR A 206 7.54 -8.68 -42.05
N LYS A 207 6.57 -8.26 -41.28
CA LYS A 207 5.35 -9.01 -40.90
C LYS A 207 4.09 -8.14 -40.97
N PRO A 208 3.70 -7.65 -42.19
CA PRO A 208 2.61 -6.69 -42.35
C PRO A 208 1.24 -7.21 -41.88
N TRP A 209 1.04 -8.53 -41.80
CA TRP A 209 -0.19 -9.13 -41.30
C TRP A 209 -0.43 -8.86 -39.78
N LEU A 210 0.56 -8.44 -39.03
CA LEU A 210 0.42 -8.07 -37.62
C LEU A 210 -0.14 -6.65 -37.43
N ALA A 211 -0.18 -5.82 -38.47
CA ALA A 211 -0.68 -4.45 -38.38
C ALA A 211 -2.19 -4.36 -38.09
N HIS A 212 -2.96 -5.43 -38.32
CA HIS A 212 -4.42 -5.46 -38.15
C HIS A 212 -4.86 -6.11 -36.83
N SER A 213 -3.94 -6.45 -35.93
CA SER A 213 -4.20 -7.10 -34.64
C SER A 213 -4.03 -6.17 -33.42
N LEU A 214 -3.98 -4.87 -33.65
CA LEU A 214 -3.90 -3.83 -32.61
C LEU A 214 -5.17 -3.00 -32.54
#